data_a6f3f6952105be52123bb05cd0b33644
#
_entry.id   a6f3f6952105be52123bb05cd0b33644
#
_cell.length_a   1.000
_cell.length_b   1.000
_cell.length_c   1.000
_cell.angle_alpha   90.00
_cell.angle_beta   90.00
_cell.angle_gamma   90.00
#
_symmetry.space_group_name_H-M   'P 1'
#
loop_
_entity.id
_entity.type
_entity.pdbx_description
1 polymer ?
#
loop_
_entity_poly.entity_id
_entity_poly.type
_entity_poly.pdbx_seq_one_letter_code
_entity_poly.pdbx_strand_id
1 'polypeptide(L)'
;MVGNKIHAHYCNGSILVEWLVGIIIFLSLVSIGVSSIVMIPSRHELNRSTEEVVLAIKKVQLWAMLGHRDNRMAQGEFILKKHSYSIQEGLMSHHVEMELPAHIESRHTMKRVYFSAYGLPYDGTEFILQDTQTGATNRIWISVQTGRVRWESL
;
A
#
# COMPACT_ATOMS: atom_id res chain seq x y z
N MET A 1 -33.64 -16.48 -76.45
CA MET A 1 -33.26 -15.67 -75.32
C MET A 1 -33.37 -16.52 -74.05
N VAL A 2 -32.30 -17.03 -73.53
CA VAL A 2 -32.28 -17.88 -72.34
C VAL A 2 -31.71 -17.05 -71.24
N GLY A 3 -32.56 -16.69 -70.26
CA GLY A 3 -32.16 -15.89 -69.06
C GLY A 3 -31.47 -16.77 -68.02
N ASN A 4 -30.20 -16.56 -67.86
CA ASN A 4 -29.37 -17.25 -66.85
C ASN A 4 -29.65 -16.60 -65.44
N LYS A 5 -30.44 -17.28 -64.60
CA LYS A 5 -30.63 -16.88 -63.17
C LYS A 5 -29.42 -17.33 -62.37
N ILE A 6 -28.57 -16.38 -62.02
CA ILE A 6 -27.49 -16.60 -61.09
C ILE A 6 -28.12 -16.69 -59.69
N HIS A 7 -28.21 -17.90 -59.16
CA HIS A 7 -28.56 -18.10 -57.75
C HIS A 7 -27.34 -17.71 -56.85
N ALA A 8 -27.40 -16.54 -56.24
CA ALA A 8 -26.48 -16.18 -55.19
C ALA A 8 -26.80 -17.02 -53.95
N HIS A 9 -26.04 -18.10 -53.76
CA HIS A 9 -26.02 -18.80 -52.45
C HIS A 9 -25.32 -17.94 -51.43
N TYR A 10 -26.10 -17.18 -50.66
CA TYR A 10 -25.60 -16.53 -49.45
C TYR A 10 -25.27 -17.61 -48.46
N CYS A 11 -23.96 -17.81 -48.19
CA CYS A 11 -23.46 -18.68 -47.16
C CYS A 11 -23.72 -18.03 -45.79
N ASN A 12 -24.93 -18.19 -45.26
CA ASN A 12 -25.32 -17.65 -43.93
C ASN A 12 -24.46 -18.21 -42.80
N GLY A 13 -23.76 -19.33 -43.01
CA GLY A 13 -22.84 -19.90 -42.00
C GLY A 13 -21.55 -19.11 -41.81
N SER A 14 -21.06 -18.38 -42.82
CA SER A 14 -19.83 -17.59 -42.71
C SER A 14 -19.95 -16.43 -41.75
N ILE A 15 -21.08 -15.73 -41.72
CA ILE A 15 -21.33 -14.60 -40.84
C ILE A 15 -21.35 -15.02 -39.36
N LEU A 16 -21.92 -16.19 -39.09
CA LEU A 16 -22.01 -16.69 -37.70
C LEU A 16 -20.63 -17.07 -37.14
N VAL A 17 -19.76 -17.67 -37.97
CA VAL A 17 -18.38 -17.98 -37.61
C VAL A 17 -17.56 -16.71 -37.39
N GLU A 18 -17.74 -15.69 -38.22
CA GLU A 18 -17.05 -14.40 -38.09
C GLU A 18 -17.41 -13.69 -36.76
N TRP A 19 -18.69 -13.68 -36.42
CA TRP A 19 -19.14 -13.14 -35.12
C TRP A 19 -18.58 -13.93 -33.96
N LEU A 20 -18.52 -15.26 -34.04
CA LEU A 20 -17.99 -16.11 -32.98
C LEU A 20 -16.49 -15.86 -32.77
N VAL A 21 -15.70 -15.75 -33.82
CA VAL A 21 -14.27 -15.42 -33.74
C VAL A 21 -14.08 -14.02 -33.19
N GLY A 22 -14.88 -13.03 -33.61
CA GLY A 22 -14.83 -11.68 -33.09
C GLY A 22 -15.07 -11.62 -31.56
N ILE A 23 -16.07 -12.38 -31.08
CA ILE A 23 -16.37 -12.45 -29.62
C ILE A 23 -15.22 -13.11 -28.86
N ILE A 24 -14.61 -14.18 -29.38
CA ILE A 24 -13.47 -14.84 -28.72
C ILE A 24 -12.27 -13.89 -28.60
N ILE A 25 -11.95 -13.16 -29.69
CA ILE A 25 -10.86 -12.18 -29.67
C ILE A 25 -11.17 -11.06 -28.66
N PHE A 26 -12.40 -10.54 -28.66
CA PHE A 26 -12.83 -9.49 -27.75
C PHE A 26 -12.73 -9.94 -26.26
N LEU A 27 -13.23 -11.13 -25.93
CA LEU A 27 -13.14 -11.69 -24.59
C LEU A 27 -11.69 -11.93 -24.16
N SER A 28 -10.81 -12.33 -25.08
CA SER A 28 -9.39 -12.51 -24.81
C SER A 28 -8.71 -11.19 -24.44
N LEU A 29 -9.02 -10.10 -25.16
CA LEU A 29 -8.48 -8.76 -24.88
C LEU A 29 -9.01 -8.20 -23.55
N VAL A 30 -10.30 -8.39 -23.25
CA VAL A 30 -10.91 -7.97 -21.98
C VAL A 30 -10.27 -8.72 -20.82
N SER A 31 -10.01 -10.02 -20.95
CA SER A 31 -9.38 -10.83 -19.89
C SER A 31 -7.99 -10.31 -19.50
N ILE A 32 -7.18 -9.86 -20.45
CA ILE A 32 -5.87 -9.28 -20.19
C ILE A 32 -5.99 -7.91 -19.51
N GLY A 33 -6.97 -7.10 -19.93
CA GLY A 33 -7.20 -5.74 -19.38
C GLY A 33 -7.63 -5.75 -17.93
N VAL A 34 -8.49 -6.68 -17.52
CA VAL A 34 -9.02 -6.74 -16.14
C VAL A 34 -7.93 -7.04 -15.11
N SER A 35 -6.98 -7.92 -15.44
CA SER A 35 -5.88 -8.27 -14.53
C SER A 35 -4.98 -7.07 -14.19
N SER A 36 -4.81 -6.15 -15.14
CA SER A 36 -3.98 -4.95 -14.93
C SER A 36 -4.65 -3.88 -14.05
N ILE A 37 -5.99 -3.80 -14.09
CA ILE A 37 -6.75 -2.78 -13.33
C ILE A 37 -6.78 -3.09 -11.83
N VAL A 38 -6.74 -4.36 -11.45
CA VAL A 38 -6.78 -4.78 -10.03
C VAL A 38 -5.44 -4.51 -9.31
N MET A 39 -4.31 -4.56 -10.03
CA MET A 39 -2.98 -4.34 -9.42
C MET A 39 -2.64 -2.87 -9.13
N ILE A 40 -3.18 -1.93 -9.90
CA ILE A 40 -2.86 -0.50 -9.77
C ILE A 40 -3.40 0.10 -8.46
N PRO A 41 -4.66 -0.13 -8.05
CA PRO A 41 -5.19 0.42 -6.80
C PRO A 41 -4.46 -0.09 -5.55
N SER A 42 -4.08 -1.35 -5.49
CA SER A 42 -3.44 -1.94 -4.31
C SER A 42 -2.04 -1.38 -4.05
N ARG A 43 -1.24 -1.13 -5.10
CA ARG A 43 0.06 -0.46 -4.93
C ARG A 43 -0.08 0.97 -4.41
N HIS A 44 -1.08 1.71 -4.89
CA HIS A 44 -1.35 3.06 -4.39
C HIS A 44 -1.78 3.03 -2.92
N GLU A 45 -2.57 2.05 -2.53
CA GLU A 45 -3.03 1.91 -1.15
C GLU A 45 -1.89 1.52 -0.21
N LEU A 46 -0.98 0.62 -0.62
CA LEU A 46 0.22 0.30 0.13
C LEU A 46 1.13 1.54 0.31
N ASN A 47 1.35 2.31 -0.76
CA ASN A 47 2.16 3.53 -0.69
C ASN A 47 1.51 4.56 0.22
N ARG A 48 0.21 4.78 0.10
CA ARG A 48 -0.55 5.68 0.96
C ARG A 48 -0.45 5.27 2.44
N SER A 49 -0.67 4.01 2.75
CA SER A 49 -0.54 3.50 4.13
C SER A 49 0.89 3.64 4.64
N THR A 50 1.89 3.45 3.77
CA THR A 50 3.29 3.67 4.13
C THR A 50 3.55 5.15 4.45
N GLU A 51 3.02 6.08 3.67
CA GLU A 51 3.13 7.51 3.94
C GLU A 51 2.41 7.92 5.23
N GLU A 52 1.23 7.36 5.50
CA GLU A 52 0.50 7.59 6.75
C GLU A 52 1.31 7.12 7.97
N VAL A 53 1.93 5.94 7.89
CA VAL A 53 2.84 5.43 8.94
C VAL A 53 4.06 6.33 9.10
N VAL A 54 4.68 6.78 8.01
CA VAL A 54 5.82 7.71 8.05
C VAL A 54 5.43 9.05 8.69
N LEU A 55 4.25 9.57 8.37
CA LEU A 55 3.73 10.80 9.00
C LEU A 55 3.46 10.60 10.50
N ALA A 56 2.93 9.45 10.88
CA ALA A 56 2.73 9.09 12.29
C ALA A 56 4.07 9.05 13.06
N ILE A 57 5.10 8.43 12.48
CA ILE A 57 6.45 8.41 13.06
C ILE A 57 7.01 9.83 13.22
N LYS A 58 6.90 10.67 12.19
CA LYS A 58 7.35 12.08 12.26
C LYS A 58 6.58 12.90 13.28
N LYS A 59 5.28 12.62 13.45
CA LYS A 59 4.45 13.26 14.48
C LYS A 59 4.94 12.92 15.88
N VAL A 60 5.22 11.65 16.15
CA VAL A 60 5.80 11.20 17.44
C VAL A 60 7.18 11.82 17.67
N GLN A 61 8.01 11.88 16.64
CA GLN A 61 9.31 12.53 16.68
C GLN A 61 9.20 14.01 17.05
N LEU A 62 8.27 14.72 16.42
CA LEU A 62 8.00 16.14 16.72
C LEU A 62 7.51 16.32 18.16
N TRP A 63 6.62 15.46 18.63
CA TRP A 63 6.15 15.51 20.03
C TRP A 63 7.28 15.28 21.04
N ALA A 64 8.17 14.31 20.76
CA ALA A 64 9.34 14.08 21.61
C ALA A 64 10.23 15.33 21.70
N MET A 65 10.39 16.07 20.61
CA MET A 65 11.15 17.32 20.58
C MET A 65 10.45 18.49 21.29
N LEU A 66 9.14 18.59 21.16
CA LEU A 66 8.35 19.67 21.79
C LEU A 66 8.13 19.44 23.28
N GLY A 67 7.90 18.20 23.69
CA GLY A 67 7.65 17.83 25.10
C GLY A 67 8.85 18.00 26.02
N HIS A 68 10.04 18.21 25.47
CA HIS A 68 11.26 18.44 26.25
C HIS A 68 11.22 19.72 27.10
N ARG A 69 10.34 20.67 26.80
CA ARG A 69 10.28 21.95 27.52
C ARG A 69 9.75 21.82 28.95
N ASP A 70 8.87 20.85 29.23
CA ASP A 70 8.15 20.78 30.50
C ASP A 70 8.45 19.51 31.34
N ASN A 71 8.97 18.45 30.76
CA ASN A 71 9.21 17.23 31.52
C ASN A 71 10.30 16.35 30.86
N ARG A 72 11.34 16.02 31.65
CA ARG A 72 12.49 15.18 31.20
C ARG A 72 12.11 13.75 30.78
N MET A 73 10.82 13.39 30.83
CA MET A 73 10.28 12.07 30.48
C MET A 73 9.31 12.06 29.31
N ALA A 74 9.25 13.14 28.53
CA ALA A 74 8.45 13.14 27.30
C ALA A 74 9.15 12.32 26.22
N GLN A 75 8.99 11.00 26.29
CA GLN A 75 9.39 10.07 25.24
C GLN A 75 8.18 9.83 24.35
N GLY A 76 8.30 10.19 23.08
CA GLY A 76 7.33 9.75 22.09
C GLY A 76 7.55 8.29 21.76
N GLU A 77 6.51 7.47 21.76
CA GLU A 77 6.54 6.09 21.37
C GLU A 77 5.69 5.85 20.12
N PHE A 78 6.26 5.18 19.15
CA PHE A 78 5.54 4.65 17.99
C PHE A 78 5.60 3.12 18.04
N ILE A 79 4.46 2.46 17.88
CA ILE A 79 4.35 1.01 17.86
C ILE A 79 3.66 0.59 16.57
N LEU A 80 4.32 -0.24 15.75
CA LEU A 80 3.71 -0.92 14.63
C LEU A 80 3.37 -2.34 15.05
N LYS A 81 2.08 -2.68 14.97
CA LYS A 81 1.53 -4.03 15.15
C LYS A 81 1.25 -4.64 13.77
N LYS A 82 0.78 -5.89 13.74
CA LYS A 82 0.53 -6.60 12.49
C LYS A 82 -0.48 -5.87 11.59
N HIS A 83 -1.61 -5.41 12.12
CA HIS A 83 -2.71 -4.78 11.37
C HIS A 83 -3.07 -3.38 11.86
N SER A 84 -2.28 -2.82 12.77
CA SER A 84 -2.51 -1.49 13.29
C SER A 84 -1.20 -0.82 13.67
N TYR A 85 -1.24 0.49 13.85
CA TYR A 85 -0.15 1.21 14.47
C TYR A 85 -0.68 2.17 15.53
N SER A 86 0.13 2.43 16.51
CA SER A 86 -0.23 3.31 17.61
C SER A 86 0.85 4.34 17.90
N ILE A 87 0.40 5.52 18.29
CA ILE A 87 1.22 6.65 18.68
C ILE A 87 0.88 7.04 20.11
N GLN A 88 1.92 7.28 20.90
CA GLN A 88 1.78 7.71 22.28
C GLN A 88 2.63 8.95 22.53
N GLU A 89 2.01 9.99 23.06
CA GLU A 89 2.66 11.22 23.48
C GLU A 89 2.92 11.16 24.99
N GLY A 90 4.19 10.93 25.39
CA GLY A 90 4.57 10.86 26.79
C GLY A 90 4.00 9.67 27.57
N LEU A 91 4.32 9.60 28.86
CA LEU A 91 3.96 8.46 29.72
C LEU A 91 2.48 8.40 30.14
N MET A 92 1.73 9.49 30.02
CA MET A 92 0.34 9.60 30.52
C MET A 92 -0.65 10.15 29.50
N SER A 93 -0.26 10.35 28.24
CA SER A 93 -1.11 10.98 27.25
C SER A 93 -1.81 9.96 26.32
N HIS A 94 -2.75 10.45 25.57
CA HIS A 94 -3.64 9.69 24.72
C HIS A 94 -2.89 8.71 23.82
N HIS A 95 -3.22 7.44 24.00
CA HIS A 95 -2.86 6.39 23.06
C HIS A 95 -3.84 6.42 21.89
N VAL A 96 -3.36 6.75 20.71
CA VAL A 96 -4.18 6.74 19.50
C VAL A 96 -3.75 5.52 18.68
N GLU A 97 -4.68 4.59 18.49
CA GLU A 97 -4.48 3.43 17.62
C GLU A 97 -5.20 3.65 16.30
N MET A 98 -4.52 3.34 15.21
CA MET A 98 -5.04 3.44 13.84
C MET A 98 -4.87 2.09 13.15
N GLU A 99 -5.92 1.63 12.48
CA GLU A 99 -5.93 0.37 11.75
C GLU A 99 -5.33 0.55 10.36
N LEU A 100 -4.59 -0.46 9.92
CA LEU A 100 -4.15 -0.58 8.53
C LEU A 100 -5.29 -1.20 7.70
N PRO A 101 -5.36 -0.92 6.38
CA PRO A 101 -6.28 -1.62 5.49
C PRO A 101 -6.14 -3.14 5.61
N ALA A 102 -7.23 -3.89 5.50
CA ALA A 102 -7.29 -5.33 5.80
C ALA A 102 -6.29 -6.20 5.02
N HIS A 103 -5.87 -5.75 3.83
CA HIS A 103 -4.90 -6.44 2.98
C HIS A 103 -3.45 -5.95 3.19
N ILE A 104 -3.23 -4.97 4.06
CA ILE A 104 -1.90 -4.45 4.39
C ILE A 104 -1.53 -4.89 5.80
N GLU A 105 -0.40 -5.56 5.91
CA GLU A 105 0.11 -6.01 7.20
C GLU A 105 1.58 -5.64 7.40
N SER A 106 1.97 -5.53 8.66
CA SER A 106 3.38 -5.46 9.03
C SER A 106 3.97 -6.88 9.03
N ARG A 107 5.15 -7.02 8.45
CA ARG A 107 5.92 -8.27 8.53
C ARG A 107 6.32 -8.63 9.98
N HIS A 108 6.35 -7.65 10.85
CA HIS A 108 6.64 -7.84 12.27
C HIS A 108 5.33 -7.90 13.08
N THR A 109 5.24 -8.82 14.02
CA THR A 109 4.07 -8.94 14.90
C THR A 109 3.90 -7.69 15.76
N MET A 110 5.00 -7.13 16.26
CA MET A 110 5.04 -5.87 17.00
C MET A 110 6.46 -5.31 16.97
N LYS A 111 6.59 -4.05 16.62
CA LYS A 111 7.87 -3.34 16.64
C LYS A 111 7.69 -1.92 17.16
N ARG A 112 8.61 -1.46 18.01
CA ARG A 112 8.54 -0.17 18.69
C ARG A 112 9.73 0.69 18.34
N VAL A 113 9.54 1.99 18.35
CA VAL A 113 10.60 2.98 18.31
C VAL A 113 10.31 4.08 19.31
N TYR A 114 11.33 4.46 20.05
CA TYR A 114 11.32 5.57 20.99
C TYR A 114 12.20 6.68 20.47
N PHE A 115 11.75 7.92 20.65
CA PHE A 115 12.51 9.10 20.28
C PHE A 115 12.98 9.87 21.49
N SER A 116 14.22 10.30 21.46
CA SER A 116 14.79 11.21 22.44
C SER A 116 14.23 12.62 22.26
N ALA A 117 14.47 13.48 23.24
CA ALA A 117 14.15 14.92 23.17
C ALA A 117 14.79 15.67 22.00
N TYR A 118 15.77 15.09 21.34
CA TYR A 118 16.41 15.63 20.14
C TYR A 118 15.79 15.09 18.84
N GLY A 119 14.75 14.27 18.94
CA GLY A 119 14.11 13.61 17.80
C GLY A 119 14.94 12.47 17.20
N LEU A 120 15.94 11.98 17.91
CA LEU A 120 16.76 10.85 17.49
C LEU A 120 16.17 9.55 18.05
N PRO A 121 16.05 8.49 17.25
CA PRO A 121 15.65 7.19 17.76
C PRO A 121 16.76 6.61 18.66
N TYR A 122 16.40 5.90 19.69
CA TYR A 122 17.38 5.21 20.54
C TYR A 122 18.06 4.06 19.80
N ASP A 123 17.32 3.38 18.91
CA ASP A 123 17.82 2.27 18.12
C ASP A 123 17.48 2.44 16.64
N GLY A 124 18.36 1.93 15.77
CA GLY A 124 18.09 1.83 14.34
C GLY A 124 16.89 0.92 14.10
N THR A 125 15.82 1.48 13.56
CA THR A 125 14.58 0.74 13.40
C THR A 125 14.17 0.71 11.94
N GLU A 126 13.78 -0.48 11.51
CA GLU A 126 13.25 -0.78 10.19
C GLU A 126 11.85 -1.36 10.35
N PHE A 127 10.89 -0.88 9.57
CA PHE A 127 9.56 -1.42 9.48
C PHE A 127 9.30 -1.88 8.06
N ILE A 128 8.60 -3.01 7.90
CA ILE A 128 8.22 -3.54 6.58
C ILE A 128 6.71 -3.69 6.56
N LEU A 129 6.06 -3.02 5.60
CA LEU A 129 4.66 -3.18 5.27
C LEU A 129 4.55 -4.04 4.02
N GLN A 130 3.63 -4.97 4.03
CA GLN A 130 3.37 -5.89 2.93
C GLN A 130 1.90 -5.87 2.55
N ASP A 131 1.63 -5.86 1.27
CA ASP A 131 0.31 -6.13 0.72
C ASP A 131 0.15 -7.65 0.53
N THR A 132 -0.80 -8.25 1.23
CA THR A 132 -1.05 -9.70 1.20
C THR A 132 -1.66 -10.18 -0.12
N GLN A 133 -2.27 -9.28 -0.90
CA GLN A 133 -2.90 -9.62 -2.18
C GLN A 133 -1.90 -9.63 -3.34
N THR A 134 -0.99 -8.65 -3.37
CA THR A 134 -0.02 -8.50 -4.46
C THR A 134 1.36 -9.01 -4.11
N GLY A 135 1.66 -9.19 -2.81
CA GLY A 135 2.98 -9.51 -2.33
C GLY A 135 3.97 -8.34 -2.37
N ALA A 136 3.51 -7.14 -2.78
CA ALA A 136 4.33 -5.94 -2.80
C ALA A 136 4.72 -5.55 -1.36
N THR A 137 5.94 -5.03 -1.20
CA THR A 137 6.48 -4.65 0.10
C THR A 137 7.09 -3.27 0.06
N ASN A 138 6.88 -2.50 1.12
CA ASN A 138 7.54 -1.23 1.36
C ASN A 138 8.35 -1.30 2.65
N ARG A 139 9.55 -0.74 2.60
CA ARG A 139 10.48 -0.68 3.71
C ARG A 139 10.60 0.75 4.21
N ILE A 140 10.40 0.96 5.51
CA ILE A 140 10.61 2.23 6.19
C ILE A 140 11.79 2.07 7.13
N TRP A 141 12.75 2.99 7.10
CA TRP A 141 13.87 2.98 8.05
C TRP A 141 14.13 4.35 8.64
N ILE A 142 14.62 4.35 9.87
CA ILE A 142 14.92 5.53 10.64
C ILE A 142 16.41 5.54 10.96
N SER A 143 17.10 6.60 10.54
CA SER A 143 18.53 6.76 10.82
C SER A 143 18.76 7.15 12.26
N VAL A 144 19.59 6.39 13.00
CA VAL A 144 19.98 6.69 14.38
C VAL A 144 20.73 8.03 14.49
N GLN A 145 21.57 8.32 13.49
CA GLN A 145 22.44 9.50 13.54
C GLN A 145 21.70 10.80 13.26
N THR A 146 20.69 10.76 12.42
CA THR A 146 20.03 11.98 11.93
C THR A 146 18.54 12.04 12.27
N GLY A 147 17.95 10.95 12.79
CA GLY A 147 16.50 10.82 12.99
C GLY A 147 15.69 10.83 11.69
N ARG A 148 16.37 10.81 10.53
CA ARG A 148 15.67 10.92 9.23
C ARG A 148 14.92 9.66 8.92
N VAL A 149 13.61 9.82 8.67
CA VAL A 149 12.71 8.75 8.22
C VAL A 149 12.69 8.71 6.71
N ARG A 150 12.94 7.55 6.13
CA ARG A 150 12.86 7.28 4.68
C ARG A 150 12.08 6.01 4.44
N TRP A 151 11.53 5.86 3.25
CA TRP A 151 10.94 4.62 2.80
C TRP A 151 11.25 4.36 1.32
N GLU A 152 11.19 3.11 0.93
CA GLU A 152 11.39 2.63 -0.45
C GLU A 152 10.47 1.45 -0.73
N SER A 153 10.12 1.25 -1.99
CA SER A 153 9.41 0.06 -2.48
C SER A 153 10.44 -1.02 -2.82
N LEU A 154 10.22 -2.24 -2.35
CA LEU A 154 11.05 -3.41 -2.61
C LEU A 154 10.51 -4.26 -3.75
#